data_7613a2f1e38aeba79eed2421b9e1d057
#
_entry.id   7613a2f1e38aeba79eed2421b9e1d057
#
_cell.length_a   1.000
_cell.length_b   1.000
_cell.length_c   1.000
_cell.angle_alpha   90.00
_cell.angle_beta   90.00
_cell.angle_gamma   90.00
#
_symmetry.space_group_name_H-M   'P 1'
#
loop_
_entity.id
_entity.type
_entity.pdbx_description
1 polymer ?
#
loop_
_entity_poly.entity_id
_entity_poly.type
_entity_poly.pdbx_seq_one_letter_code
_entity_poly.pdbx_strand_id
1 'polypeptide(L)'
;MPPIIGIFIVFILLFLVLGIVISCVKVVPQSNCYVVERLGVYHATWESGLHFKLPFFDRVVKKVSLKEQVVDFKPQPVITRDNVTMQIDTVVFFQVTDSKLFTYGVERPMSAIENLTATTLRNIIGEMELDHTLTSRDVINTK
;
A
#
# COMPACT_ATOMS: atom_id res chain seq x y z
N MET A 1 22.13 -53.60 0.80
CA MET A 1 21.15 -52.65 0.24
C MET A 1 21.53 -52.43 -1.21
N PRO A 2 20.64 -52.63 -2.20
CA PRO A 2 21.02 -52.47 -3.58
C PRO A 2 21.42 -50.99 -3.85
N PRO A 3 22.48 -50.72 -4.58
CA PRO A 3 23.02 -49.38 -4.86
C PRO A 3 21.96 -48.45 -5.49
N ILE A 4 20.95 -49.00 -6.11
CA ILE A 4 19.85 -48.27 -6.78
C ILE A 4 19.04 -47.44 -5.78
N ILE A 5 18.77 -47.97 -4.56
CA ILE A 5 18.02 -47.22 -3.54
C ILE A 5 18.82 -46.01 -3.04
N GLY A 6 20.15 -46.16 -2.89
CA GLY A 6 21.01 -45.03 -2.50
C GLY A 6 21.02 -43.93 -3.54
N ILE A 7 21.11 -44.27 -4.82
CA ILE A 7 21.08 -43.32 -5.93
C ILE A 7 19.72 -42.58 -5.96
N PHE A 8 18.61 -43.28 -5.74
CA PHE A 8 17.29 -42.70 -5.74
C PHE A 8 17.08 -41.69 -4.58
N ILE A 9 17.61 -42.04 -3.38
CA ILE A 9 17.58 -41.14 -2.21
C ILE A 9 18.39 -39.87 -2.48
N VAL A 10 19.59 -39.98 -3.06
CA VAL A 10 20.43 -38.83 -3.42
C VAL A 10 19.73 -37.96 -4.43
N PHE A 11 19.05 -38.53 -5.43
CA PHE A 11 18.32 -37.79 -6.43
C PHE A 11 17.14 -37.01 -5.85
N ILE A 12 16.37 -37.62 -4.93
CA ILE A 12 15.29 -36.94 -4.20
C ILE A 12 15.82 -35.79 -3.37
N LEU A 13 16.94 -36.01 -2.66
CA LEU A 13 17.55 -35.01 -1.79
C LEU A 13 18.08 -33.82 -2.61
N LEU A 14 18.70 -34.09 -3.76
CA LEU A 14 19.15 -33.07 -4.71
C LEU A 14 17.98 -32.26 -5.23
N PHE A 15 16.89 -32.91 -5.61
CA PHE A 15 15.69 -32.23 -6.13
C PHE A 15 15.00 -31.37 -5.05
N LEU A 16 15.00 -31.83 -3.81
CA LEU A 16 14.49 -31.08 -2.67
C LEU A 16 15.33 -29.85 -2.38
N VAL A 17 16.66 -29.99 -2.37
CA VAL A 17 17.57 -28.84 -2.18
C VAL A 17 17.41 -27.83 -3.31
N LEU A 18 17.32 -28.28 -4.55
CA LEU A 18 17.11 -27.41 -5.72
C LEU A 18 15.78 -26.64 -5.61
N GLY A 19 14.71 -27.31 -5.16
CA GLY A 19 13.40 -26.68 -4.91
C GLY A 19 13.47 -25.58 -3.84
N ILE A 20 14.22 -25.81 -2.76
CA ILE A 20 14.43 -24.81 -1.71
C ILE A 20 15.20 -23.60 -2.27
N VAL A 21 16.27 -23.82 -3.02
CA VAL A 21 17.09 -22.76 -3.61
C VAL A 21 16.25 -21.89 -4.56
N ILE A 22 15.44 -22.49 -5.42
CA ILE A 22 14.52 -21.76 -6.31
C ILE A 22 13.49 -20.94 -5.51
N SER A 23 12.98 -21.48 -4.42
CA SER A 23 12.03 -20.79 -3.54
C SER A 23 12.65 -19.61 -2.76
N CYS A 24 13.97 -19.58 -2.61
CA CYS A 24 14.68 -18.48 -1.96
C CYS A 24 14.76 -17.21 -2.81
N VAL A 25 14.64 -17.32 -4.13
CA VAL A 25 14.78 -16.20 -5.03
C VAL A 25 13.42 -15.52 -5.23
N LYS A 26 13.36 -14.20 -4.97
CA LYS A 26 12.18 -13.39 -5.19
C LYS A 26 12.54 -12.16 -6.03
N VAL A 27 11.81 -11.98 -7.11
CA VAL A 27 11.93 -10.79 -7.97
C VAL A 27 10.84 -9.80 -7.57
N VAL A 28 11.24 -8.56 -7.28
CA VAL A 28 10.34 -7.45 -7.01
C VAL A 28 10.22 -6.61 -8.28
N PRO A 29 9.02 -6.46 -8.85
CA PRO A 29 8.81 -5.64 -10.04
C PRO A 29 9.15 -4.17 -9.78
N GLN A 30 9.50 -3.46 -10.86
CA GLN A 30 9.76 -2.02 -10.79
C GLN A 30 8.52 -1.26 -10.28
N SER A 31 8.75 -0.19 -9.54
CA SER A 31 7.72 0.64 -8.89
C SER A 31 6.91 -0.08 -7.81
N ASN A 32 7.37 -1.23 -7.34
CA ASN A 32 6.82 -1.90 -6.15
C ASN A 32 7.92 -2.07 -5.11
N CYS A 33 7.51 -2.10 -3.85
CA CYS A 33 8.36 -2.56 -2.77
C CYS A 33 7.62 -3.55 -1.87
N TYR A 34 8.38 -4.48 -1.30
CA TYR A 34 7.85 -5.52 -0.44
C TYR A 34 8.38 -5.31 0.98
N VAL A 35 7.47 -5.19 1.92
CA VAL A 35 7.80 -5.15 3.34
C VAL A 35 7.93 -6.57 3.86
N VAL A 36 9.09 -6.90 4.39
CA VAL A 36 9.46 -8.24 4.83
C VAL A 36 9.68 -8.29 6.32
N GLU A 37 9.03 -9.23 6.96
CA GLU A 37 9.23 -9.60 8.35
C GLU A 37 10.04 -10.88 8.46
N ARG A 38 10.87 -10.94 9.47
CA ARG A 38 11.57 -12.13 9.91
C ARG A 38 11.13 -12.48 11.32
N LEU A 39 10.50 -13.66 11.47
CA LEU A 39 9.95 -14.11 12.76
C LEU A 39 9.01 -13.10 13.45
N GLY A 40 8.20 -12.38 12.65
CA GLY A 40 7.24 -11.39 13.16
C GLY A 40 7.81 -9.99 13.44
N VAL A 41 9.10 -9.76 13.17
CA VAL A 41 9.74 -8.45 13.33
C VAL A 41 10.07 -7.88 11.96
N TYR A 42 9.87 -6.57 11.76
CA TYR A 42 10.31 -5.88 10.56
C TYR A 42 11.80 -6.13 10.31
N HIS A 43 12.13 -6.68 9.16
CA HIS A 43 13.50 -6.98 8.77
C HIS A 43 14.03 -6.01 7.74
N ALA A 44 13.32 -5.86 6.62
CA ALA A 44 13.76 -5.00 5.52
C ALA A 44 12.58 -4.63 4.60
N THR A 45 12.75 -3.53 3.87
CA THR A 45 11.92 -3.19 2.71
C THR A 45 12.71 -3.52 1.45
N TRP A 46 12.17 -4.40 0.62
CA TRP A 46 12.79 -4.77 -0.65
C TRP A 46 12.29 -3.86 -1.76
N GLU A 47 13.20 -3.13 -2.34
CA GLU A 47 12.95 -2.34 -3.54
C GLU A 47 12.94 -3.23 -4.79
N SER A 48 12.73 -2.62 -5.97
CA SER A 48 12.75 -3.34 -7.24
C SER A 48 14.09 -4.04 -7.46
N GLY A 49 14.02 -5.30 -7.87
CA GLY A 49 15.20 -6.11 -8.14
C GLY A 49 15.09 -7.54 -7.63
N LEU A 50 16.23 -8.19 -7.55
CA LEU A 50 16.35 -9.58 -7.11
C LEU A 50 16.75 -9.63 -5.64
N HIS A 51 15.94 -10.32 -4.84
CA HIS A 51 16.14 -10.48 -3.41
C HIS A 51 16.14 -11.95 -3.01
N PHE A 52 16.93 -12.26 -1.99
CA PHE A 52 16.99 -13.58 -1.40
C PHE A 52 16.12 -13.65 -0.16
N LYS A 53 15.19 -14.58 -0.17
CA LYS A 53 14.26 -14.86 0.91
C LYS A 53 14.64 -16.16 1.61
N LEU A 54 14.69 -16.17 2.95
CA LEU A 54 14.77 -17.40 3.71
C LEU A 54 13.37 -18.02 3.82
N PRO A 55 13.10 -19.18 3.20
CA PRO A 55 11.74 -19.68 2.98
C PRO A 55 10.93 -19.90 4.26
N PHE A 56 11.56 -20.23 5.37
CA PHE A 56 10.88 -20.50 6.63
C PHE A 56 10.83 -19.30 7.58
N PHE A 57 11.76 -18.36 7.45
CA PHE A 57 11.93 -17.25 8.41
C PHE A 57 11.39 -15.93 7.88
N ASP A 58 11.47 -15.69 6.57
CA ASP A 58 11.10 -14.43 5.95
C ASP A 58 9.68 -14.50 5.37
N ARG A 59 8.84 -13.54 5.75
CA ARG A 59 7.48 -13.40 5.26
C ARG A 59 7.29 -12.03 4.61
N VAL A 60 6.77 -11.99 3.39
CA VAL A 60 6.31 -10.76 2.76
C VAL A 60 4.95 -10.41 3.38
N VAL A 61 4.89 -9.34 4.16
CA VAL A 61 3.69 -8.88 4.86
C VAL A 61 2.81 -8.04 3.95
N LYS A 62 3.43 -7.11 3.25
CA LYS A 62 2.70 -6.20 2.36
C LYS A 62 3.50 -5.92 1.10
N LYS A 63 2.78 -5.87 -0.01
CA LYS A 63 3.29 -5.40 -1.30
C LYS A 63 2.73 -3.99 -1.50
N VAL A 64 3.60 -3.02 -1.65
CA VAL A 64 3.23 -1.61 -1.77
C VAL A 64 3.62 -1.11 -3.15
N SER A 65 2.69 -0.48 -3.85
CA SER A 65 2.97 0.22 -5.09
C SER A 65 3.49 1.62 -4.79
N LEU A 66 4.61 1.98 -5.40
CA LEU A 66 5.20 3.32 -5.34
C LEU A 66 4.69 4.24 -6.46
N LYS A 67 3.79 3.73 -7.31
CA LYS A 67 3.14 4.54 -8.33
C LYS A 67 2.12 5.45 -7.69
N GLU A 68 1.87 6.58 -8.33
CA GLU A 68 0.74 7.42 -8.00
C GLU A 68 -0.57 6.62 -8.15
N GLN A 69 -1.42 6.73 -7.16
CA GLN A 69 -2.71 6.04 -7.07
C GLN A 69 -3.82 7.07 -6.99
N VAL A 70 -4.93 6.74 -7.61
CA VAL A 70 -6.15 7.55 -7.61
C VAL A 70 -7.20 6.81 -6.81
N VAL A 71 -7.78 7.48 -5.84
CA VAL A 71 -8.90 6.95 -5.05
C VAL A 71 -10.07 7.90 -5.16
N ASP A 72 -11.19 7.36 -5.54
CA ASP A 72 -12.48 8.02 -5.60
C ASP A 72 -13.26 7.71 -4.32
N PHE A 73 -13.55 8.74 -3.53
CA PHE A 73 -14.31 8.60 -2.30
C PHE A 73 -15.78 8.88 -2.54
N LYS A 74 -16.63 8.24 -1.75
CA LYS A 74 -18.08 8.45 -1.85
C LYS A 74 -18.43 9.91 -1.59
N PRO A 75 -19.47 10.44 -2.30
CA PRO A 75 -19.95 11.79 -2.08
C PRO A 75 -20.23 12.07 -0.59
N GLN A 76 -19.70 13.18 -0.09
CA GLN A 76 -19.86 13.60 1.30
C GLN A 76 -20.82 14.78 1.39
N PRO A 77 -21.83 14.72 2.27
CA PRO A 77 -22.69 15.87 2.53
C PRO A 77 -21.92 16.92 3.35
N VAL A 78 -21.93 18.15 2.88
CA VAL A 78 -21.34 19.31 3.56
C VAL A 78 -22.36 20.44 3.62
N ILE A 79 -22.21 21.32 4.58
CA ILE A 79 -23.09 22.49 4.79
C ILE A 79 -22.24 23.73 4.63
N THR A 80 -22.65 24.62 3.72
CA THR A 80 -22.00 25.90 3.47
C THR A 80 -22.35 26.93 4.58
N ARG A 81 -21.64 28.06 4.60
CA ARG A 81 -21.83 29.15 5.56
C ARG A 81 -23.25 29.72 5.53
N ASP A 82 -23.89 29.76 4.38
CA ASP A 82 -25.28 30.19 4.16
C ASP A 82 -26.32 29.10 4.43
N ASN A 83 -25.89 28.01 5.12
CA ASN A 83 -26.73 26.90 5.55
C ASN A 83 -27.37 26.08 4.42
N VAL A 84 -26.69 26.00 3.29
CA VAL A 84 -27.09 25.15 2.16
C VAL A 84 -26.34 23.81 2.22
N THR A 85 -27.09 22.69 2.16
CA THR A 85 -26.50 21.36 2.10
C THR A 85 -26.17 21.00 0.66
N MET A 86 -24.93 20.60 0.40
CA MET A 86 -24.48 20.10 -0.90
C MET A 86 -23.72 18.80 -0.76
N GLN A 87 -23.65 18.02 -1.85
CA GLN A 87 -22.83 16.81 -1.90
C GLN A 87 -21.57 17.07 -2.75
N ILE A 88 -20.44 16.61 -2.24
CA ILE A 88 -19.16 16.80 -2.91
C ILE A 88 -18.54 15.47 -3.22
N ASP A 89 -18.25 15.25 -4.49
CA ASP A 89 -17.40 14.16 -4.98
C ASP A 89 -15.92 14.55 -4.84
N THR A 90 -15.13 13.62 -4.33
CA THR A 90 -13.72 13.87 -4.08
C THR A 90 -12.86 12.76 -4.65
N VAL A 91 -11.92 13.14 -5.48
CA VAL A 91 -10.88 12.26 -6.02
C VAL A 91 -9.54 12.68 -5.43
N VAL A 92 -8.85 11.74 -4.81
CA VAL A 92 -7.54 12.00 -4.19
C VAL A 92 -6.45 11.24 -4.93
N PHE A 93 -5.41 11.97 -5.32
CA PHE A 93 -4.18 11.43 -5.86
C PHE A 93 -3.16 11.33 -4.74
N PHE A 94 -2.57 10.17 -4.57
CA PHE A 94 -1.54 9.98 -3.55
C PHE A 94 -0.46 9.01 -4.02
N GLN A 95 0.73 9.14 -3.48
CA GLN A 95 1.86 8.27 -3.72
C GLN A 95 2.48 7.85 -2.39
N VAL A 96 2.81 6.56 -2.27
CA VAL A 96 3.50 6.06 -1.09
C VAL A 96 5.00 6.33 -1.23
N THR A 97 5.55 7.14 -0.34
CA THR A 97 6.99 7.45 -0.28
C THR A 97 7.73 6.52 0.68
N ASP A 98 7.12 6.17 1.80
CA ASP A 98 7.68 5.24 2.79
C ASP A 98 6.74 4.05 3.02
N SER A 99 7.17 2.89 2.53
CA SER A 99 6.40 1.66 2.60
C SER A 99 6.36 1.06 4.02
N LYS A 100 7.37 1.34 4.85
CA LYS A 100 7.39 0.89 6.24
C LYS A 100 6.36 1.66 7.06
N LEU A 101 6.35 2.98 6.96
CA LEU A 101 5.35 3.84 7.64
C LEU A 101 3.94 3.56 7.12
N PHE A 102 3.77 3.33 5.82
CA PHE A 102 2.49 2.96 5.23
C PHE A 102 1.96 1.61 5.74
N THR A 103 2.86 0.68 6.11
CA THR A 103 2.48 -0.66 6.57
C THR A 103 2.21 -0.72 8.06
N TYR A 104 3.02 -0.01 8.88
CA TYR A 104 2.99 -0.11 10.34
C TYR A 104 2.57 1.18 11.04
N GLY A 105 2.65 2.33 10.37
CA GLY A 105 2.34 3.62 10.99
C GLY A 105 0.85 3.86 11.16
N VAL A 106 0.02 3.33 10.25
CA VAL A 106 -1.44 3.51 10.29
C VAL A 106 -2.12 2.18 9.96
N GLU A 107 -3.07 1.76 10.77
CA GLU A 107 -3.78 0.49 10.56
C GLU A 107 -4.59 0.50 9.26
N ARG A 108 -5.27 1.59 8.97
CA ARG A 108 -6.12 1.78 7.78
C ARG A 108 -5.79 3.09 7.07
N PRO A 109 -4.71 3.14 6.29
CA PRO A 109 -4.27 4.38 5.67
C PRO A 109 -5.31 4.99 4.71
N MET A 110 -6.04 4.18 3.96
CA MET A 110 -7.09 4.67 3.06
C MET A 110 -8.22 5.35 3.82
N SER A 111 -8.72 4.75 4.89
CA SER A 111 -9.75 5.35 5.73
C SER A 111 -9.27 6.61 6.46
N ALA A 112 -7.98 6.67 6.81
CA ALA A 112 -7.39 7.86 7.41
C ALA A 112 -7.36 9.03 6.41
N ILE A 113 -6.95 8.77 5.16
CA ILE A 113 -6.97 9.76 4.08
C ILE A 113 -8.40 10.23 3.80
N GLU A 114 -9.36 9.30 3.68
CA GLU A 114 -10.78 9.62 3.47
C GLU A 114 -11.33 10.56 4.54
N ASN A 115 -11.14 10.20 5.81
CA ASN A 115 -11.63 10.99 6.95
C ASN A 115 -10.96 12.36 7.05
N LEU A 116 -9.64 12.42 6.78
CA LEU A 116 -8.90 13.68 6.77
C LEU A 116 -9.42 14.60 5.66
N THR A 117 -9.55 14.06 4.44
CA THR A 117 -10.07 14.80 3.29
C THR A 117 -11.49 15.29 3.54
N ALA A 118 -12.39 14.42 4.03
CA ALA A 118 -13.76 14.78 4.34
C ALA A 118 -13.86 15.88 5.41
N THR A 119 -13.02 15.81 6.44
CA THR A 119 -12.99 16.82 7.51
C THR A 119 -12.44 18.15 7.00
N THR A 120 -11.37 18.11 6.21
CA THR A 120 -10.77 19.31 5.63
C THR A 120 -11.74 20.01 4.68
N LEU A 121 -12.39 19.26 3.78
CA LEU A 121 -13.41 19.80 2.88
C LEU A 121 -14.58 20.41 3.63
N ARG A 122 -15.08 19.73 4.69
CA ARG A 122 -16.17 20.26 5.51
C ARG A 122 -15.79 21.59 6.16
N ASN A 123 -14.57 21.73 6.64
CA ASN A 123 -14.10 22.97 7.27
C ASN A 123 -13.98 24.07 6.23
N ILE A 124 -13.31 23.82 5.09
CA ILE A 124 -13.11 24.83 4.03
C ILE A 124 -14.46 25.31 3.48
N ILE A 125 -15.37 24.39 3.16
CA ILE A 125 -16.66 24.73 2.57
C ILE A 125 -17.61 25.35 3.59
N GLY A 126 -17.54 24.94 4.86
CA GLY A 126 -18.31 25.55 5.95
C GLY A 126 -17.97 27.04 6.21
N GLU A 127 -16.80 27.50 5.76
CA GLU A 127 -16.39 28.89 5.80
C GLU A 127 -16.82 29.68 4.55
N MET A 128 -17.24 29.00 3.46
CA MET A 128 -17.57 29.58 2.17
C MET A 128 -19.09 29.67 1.95
N GLU A 129 -19.52 30.70 1.23
CA GLU A 129 -20.88 30.81 0.71
C GLU A 129 -21.04 29.93 -0.54
N LEU A 130 -22.27 29.53 -0.86
CA LEU A 130 -22.55 28.65 -1.99
C LEU A 130 -21.97 29.16 -3.31
N ASP A 131 -22.17 30.42 -3.62
CA ASP A 131 -21.66 31.07 -4.86
C ASP A 131 -20.13 31.04 -4.94
N HIS A 132 -19.46 31.26 -3.81
CA HIS A 132 -18.01 31.15 -3.72
C HIS A 132 -17.52 29.70 -3.85
N THR A 133 -18.24 28.73 -3.30
CA THR A 133 -17.88 27.31 -3.42
C THR A 133 -17.95 26.83 -4.87
N LEU A 134 -18.94 27.30 -5.64
CA LEU A 134 -19.10 26.93 -7.05
C LEU A 134 -18.06 27.59 -7.97
N THR A 135 -17.58 28.78 -7.63
CA THR A 135 -16.65 29.56 -8.46
C THR A 135 -15.18 29.40 -8.07
N SER A 136 -14.90 28.95 -6.85
CA SER A 136 -13.54 28.95 -6.26
C SER A 136 -12.90 27.56 -6.18
N ARG A 137 -13.06 26.73 -7.22
CA ARG A 137 -12.45 25.39 -7.28
C ARG A 137 -10.94 25.43 -7.04
N ASP A 138 -10.25 26.44 -7.58
CA ASP A 138 -8.80 26.58 -7.44
C ASP A 138 -8.37 26.85 -5.99
N VAL A 139 -9.20 27.60 -5.22
CA VAL A 139 -8.92 27.89 -3.81
C VAL A 139 -9.09 26.63 -2.93
N ILE A 140 -10.08 25.80 -3.25
CA ILE A 140 -10.35 24.57 -2.51
C ILE A 140 -9.23 23.54 -2.75
N ASN A 141 -8.71 23.45 -3.96
CA ASN A 141 -7.66 22.50 -4.33
C ASN A 141 -6.26 22.88 -3.84
N THR A 142 -6.04 24.14 -3.44
CA THR A 142 -4.72 24.64 -2.98
C THR A 142 -4.55 24.66 -1.47
N LYS A 143 -5.60 24.44 -0.68
CA LYS A 143 -5.55 24.34 0.79
C LYS A 143 -5.52 22.88 1.24
#